data_e597ebe8e391fef770ae0eb1d938de15
#
_entry.id   e597ebe8e391fef770ae0eb1d938de15
#
_cell.length_a   1.000
_cell.length_b   1.000
_cell.length_c   1.000
_cell.angle_alpha   90.00
_cell.angle_beta   90.00
_cell.angle_gamma   90.00
#
_symmetry.space_group_name_H-M   'P 1'
#
loop_
_entity.id
_entity.type
_entity.pdbx_description
1 polymer ?
#
loop_
_entity_poly.entity_id
_entity_poly.type
_entity_poly.pdbx_seq_one_letter_code
_entity_poly.pdbx_strand_id
1 'polypeptide(L)'
;MRTSAYADLADIHVIGIPRALLQYRYGVLWQTFFEALGKTVVISDETDKAIVDNGIARSVDETCLASKIFMGHVVNLIGRCDAVFVPCYASCDMHRGFCTKFQSMTDLVRNTFRTELRVISLLVENVSDIKATQAAFVELGQRLGASRKESKHAFKEALRAQKEADGQQAQRQEDVLKLMDEYRSIVAKDPARAEQVPLSILVVAHPYIAFDQYMAGDIIRSLTQLECMPLFACETDHAKSYKASLDFSSTMPWIISRELIGSILMLKDQIDGIILISAFPCGPDSMTDDAIMRCIRGVPILNLMIDAQTGTAGIQTRLESFIDILQFQRRGGYIRAER
;
A
#
# COMPACT_ATOMS: atom_id res chain seq x y z
N MET A 1 4.09 5.48 39.75
CA MET A 1 4.45 6.81 39.22
C MET A 1 4.40 6.75 37.69
N ARG A 2 3.32 7.24 37.08
CA ARG A 2 3.26 7.42 35.61
C ARG A 2 3.97 8.74 35.33
N THR A 3 5.26 8.68 35.09
CA THR A 3 6.02 9.82 34.60
C THR A 3 5.55 10.14 33.19
N SER A 4 5.14 11.36 33.01
CA SER A 4 4.79 12.06 31.78
C SER A 4 5.56 11.53 30.57
N ALA A 5 4.92 10.63 29.79
CA ALA A 5 5.44 10.16 28.51
C ALA A 5 5.16 11.17 27.36
N TYR A 6 4.59 12.32 27.67
CA TYR A 6 4.20 13.32 26.68
C TYR A 6 5.12 14.53 26.81
N ALA A 7 6.27 14.46 26.11
CA ALA A 7 7.03 15.70 25.88
C ALA A 7 6.12 16.70 25.14
N ASP A 8 6.18 17.97 25.55
CA ASP A 8 5.59 19.06 24.78
C ASP A 8 6.25 19.10 23.39
N LEU A 9 5.44 19.06 22.35
CA LEU A 9 5.84 19.08 20.94
C LEU A 9 5.59 20.46 20.30
N ALA A 10 5.30 21.49 21.08
CA ALA A 10 4.93 22.81 20.57
C ALA A 10 6.10 23.49 19.82
N ASP A 11 7.32 23.13 20.14
CA ASP A 11 8.55 23.61 19.49
C ASP A 11 8.84 22.98 18.12
N ILE A 12 8.05 21.97 17.71
CA ILE A 12 8.20 21.31 16.40
C ILE A 12 7.49 22.15 15.34
N HIS A 13 8.22 22.53 14.29
CA HIS A 13 7.74 23.30 13.14
C HIS A 13 7.79 22.48 11.84
N VAL A 14 8.84 21.68 11.67
CA VAL A 14 9.05 20.83 10.47
C VAL A 14 8.89 19.37 10.85
N ILE A 15 7.91 18.71 10.21
CA ILE A 15 7.59 17.29 10.47
C ILE A 15 7.98 16.46 9.26
N GLY A 16 8.86 15.48 9.47
CA GLY A 16 9.23 14.50 8.45
C GLY A 16 8.23 13.35 8.37
N ILE A 17 7.82 12.98 7.17
CA ILE A 17 7.00 11.79 6.92
C ILE A 17 7.77 10.84 6.02
N PRO A 18 8.12 9.62 6.49
CA PRO A 18 8.74 8.60 5.64
C PRO A 18 7.81 8.18 4.50
N ARG A 19 8.29 8.24 3.24
CA ARG A 19 7.57 7.78 2.04
C ARG A 19 7.60 6.26 1.98
N ALA A 20 6.95 5.60 2.92
CA ALA A 20 6.89 4.15 3.02
C ALA A 20 5.68 3.67 3.80
N LEU A 21 5.34 2.39 3.68
CA LEU A 21 4.28 1.72 4.41
C LEU A 21 2.94 2.47 4.30
N LEU A 22 2.31 2.83 5.43
CA LEU A 22 0.99 3.45 5.46
C LEU A 22 0.95 4.90 4.93
N GLN A 23 2.09 5.50 4.61
CA GLN A 23 2.11 6.79 3.93
C GLN A 23 1.41 6.72 2.56
N TYR A 24 1.57 5.62 1.83
CA TYR A 24 0.87 5.38 0.56
C TYR A 24 -0.65 5.23 0.70
N ARG A 25 -1.15 5.00 1.92
CA ARG A 25 -2.58 4.86 2.19
C ARG A 25 -3.18 6.08 2.89
N TYR A 26 -2.47 6.65 3.87
CA TYR A 26 -2.96 7.72 4.73
C TYR A 26 -2.14 9.01 4.63
N GLY A 27 -1.25 9.10 3.65
CA GLY A 27 -0.34 10.25 3.51
C GLY A 27 -1.06 11.57 3.33
N VAL A 28 -2.16 11.59 2.57
CA VAL A 28 -2.99 12.80 2.38
C VAL A 28 -3.60 13.26 3.69
N LEU A 29 -4.15 12.33 4.50
CA LEU A 29 -4.70 12.65 5.82
C LEU A 29 -3.63 13.26 6.73
N TRP A 30 -2.45 12.66 6.78
CA TRP A 30 -1.38 13.11 7.69
C TRP A 30 -0.82 14.46 7.26
N GLN A 31 -0.52 14.61 5.99
CA GLN A 31 0.02 15.87 5.44
C GLN A 31 -0.97 17.02 5.65
N THR A 32 -2.23 16.85 5.23
CA THR A 32 -3.27 17.87 5.40
C THR A 32 -3.49 18.22 6.87
N PHE A 33 -3.45 17.25 7.78
CA PHE A 33 -3.61 17.51 9.20
C PHE A 33 -2.50 18.42 9.76
N PHE A 34 -1.24 18.12 9.45
CA PHE A 34 -0.12 18.92 9.93
C PHE A 34 -0.08 20.30 9.29
N GLU A 35 -0.32 20.39 7.98
CA GLU A 35 -0.36 21.67 7.26
C GLU A 35 -1.49 22.58 7.77
N ALA A 36 -2.68 22.02 8.06
CA ALA A 36 -3.79 22.77 8.66
C ALA A 36 -3.50 23.26 10.09
N LEU A 37 -2.51 22.68 10.76
CA LEU A 37 -1.99 23.17 12.04
C LEU A 37 -0.82 24.15 11.87
N GLY A 38 -0.52 24.57 10.64
CA GLY A 38 0.58 25.50 10.34
C GLY A 38 1.98 24.89 10.46
N LYS A 39 2.08 23.55 10.40
CA LYS A 39 3.38 22.86 10.38
C LYS A 39 3.85 22.65 8.94
N THR A 40 5.15 22.72 8.73
CA THR A 40 5.77 22.34 7.44
C THR A 40 5.95 20.83 7.40
N VAL A 41 5.51 20.20 6.31
CA VAL A 41 5.70 18.75 6.11
C VAL A 41 6.81 18.52 5.09
N VAL A 42 7.75 17.64 5.43
CA VAL A 42 8.82 17.17 4.55
C VAL A 42 8.61 15.66 4.36
N ILE A 43 8.30 15.26 3.15
CA ILE A 43 8.26 13.83 2.78
C ILE A 43 9.68 13.43 2.36
N SER A 44 10.14 12.25 2.77
CA SER A 44 11.42 11.71 2.31
C SER A 44 11.44 11.53 0.79
N ASP A 45 12.62 11.48 0.20
CA ASP A 45 12.80 11.35 -1.24
C ASP A 45 12.19 10.05 -1.78
N GLU A 46 12.15 9.87 -3.09
CA GLU A 46 11.72 8.59 -3.68
C GLU A 46 12.72 7.50 -3.32
N THR A 47 12.23 6.26 -3.17
CA THR A 47 13.06 5.12 -2.80
C THR A 47 14.12 4.88 -3.89
N ASP A 48 15.37 4.98 -3.47
CA ASP A 48 16.54 4.66 -4.28
C ASP A 48 17.40 3.61 -3.57
N LYS A 49 18.47 3.20 -4.24
CA LYS A 49 19.42 2.23 -3.67
C LYS A 49 20.03 2.70 -2.36
N ALA A 50 20.32 3.99 -2.20
CA ALA A 50 20.92 4.53 -0.98
C ALA A 50 19.96 4.44 0.21
N ILE A 51 18.67 4.75 0.00
CA ILE A 51 17.62 4.58 1.01
C ILE A 51 17.50 3.10 1.40
N VAL A 52 17.50 2.18 0.43
CA VAL A 52 17.41 0.74 0.70
C VAL A 52 18.62 0.25 1.49
N ASP A 53 19.84 0.59 1.07
CA ASP A 53 21.08 0.17 1.73
C ASP A 53 21.14 0.71 3.18
N ASN A 54 20.75 1.98 3.40
CA ASN A 54 20.65 2.57 4.73
C ASN A 54 19.60 1.86 5.60
N GLY A 55 18.47 1.50 5.01
CA GLY A 55 17.41 0.76 5.70
C GLY A 55 17.86 -0.63 6.13
N ILE A 56 18.58 -1.35 5.27
CA ILE A 56 19.17 -2.66 5.58
C ILE A 56 20.16 -2.53 6.74
N ALA A 57 21.06 -1.54 6.68
CA ALA A 57 22.08 -1.32 7.72
C ALA A 57 21.48 -0.97 9.11
N ARG A 58 20.24 -0.48 9.16
CA ARG A 58 19.54 -0.09 10.41
C ARG A 58 18.42 -1.08 10.79
N SER A 59 18.37 -2.24 10.16
CA SER A 59 17.32 -3.25 10.40
C SER A 59 17.93 -4.60 10.74
N VAL A 60 17.13 -5.47 11.39
CA VAL A 60 17.48 -6.89 11.55
C VAL A 60 17.14 -7.66 10.27
N ASP A 61 17.88 -8.73 10.02
CA ASP A 61 17.82 -9.46 8.74
C ASP A 61 16.45 -10.05 8.43
N GLU A 62 15.72 -10.51 9.45
CA GLU A 62 14.41 -11.14 9.33
C GLU A 62 13.27 -10.13 9.08
N THR A 63 13.56 -8.85 9.08
CA THR A 63 12.55 -7.81 8.79
C THR A 63 12.26 -7.76 7.29
N CYS A 64 10.98 -7.69 6.91
CA CYS A 64 10.59 -7.61 5.49
C CYS A 64 11.15 -6.35 4.81
N LEU A 65 11.42 -6.45 3.50
CA LEU A 65 12.01 -5.37 2.72
C LEU A 65 11.27 -4.03 2.87
N ALA A 66 9.93 -4.04 2.88
CA ALA A 66 9.15 -2.82 3.06
C ALA A 66 9.44 -2.11 4.39
N SER A 67 9.66 -2.87 5.48
CA SER A 67 10.05 -2.29 6.78
C SER A 67 11.50 -1.81 6.78
N LYS A 68 12.41 -2.49 6.05
CA LYS A 68 13.79 -2.02 5.85
C LYS A 68 13.81 -0.69 5.09
N ILE A 69 13.04 -0.58 4.02
CA ILE A 69 12.88 0.65 3.24
C ILE A 69 12.35 1.78 4.13
N PHE A 70 11.36 1.50 4.99
CA PHE A 70 10.87 2.50 5.95
C PHE A 70 11.99 3.04 6.85
N MET A 71 12.88 2.18 7.37
CA MET A 71 14.02 2.62 8.18
C MET A 71 14.99 3.49 7.36
N GLY A 72 15.18 3.18 6.08
CA GLY A 72 15.98 4.00 5.16
C GLY A 72 15.39 5.39 4.94
N HIS A 73 14.06 5.49 4.79
CA HIS A 73 13.37 6.77 4.70
C HIS A 73 13.46 7.58 5.99
N VAL A 74 13.50 6.92 7.16
CA VAL A 74 13.78 7.62 8.43
C VAL A 74 15.19 8.19 8.42
N VAL A 75 16.20 7.44 7.95
CA VAL A 75 17.57 7.95 7.78
C VAL A 75 17.61 9.16 6.84
N ASN A 76 16.90 9.11 5.72
CA ASN A 76 16.83 10.21 4.73
C ASN A 76 16.25 11.51 5.32
N LEU A 77 15.46 11.42 6.38
CA LEU A 77 14.85 12.57 7.05
C LEU A 77 15.70 13.18 8.16
N ILE A 78 16.77 12.50 8.60
CA ILE A 78 17.66 13.02 9.65
C ILE A 78 18.29 14.33 9.18
N GLY A 79 18.18 15.38 10.01
CA GLY A 79 18.68 16.72 9.72
C GLY A 79 17.82 17.54 8.74
N ARG A 80 16.70 16.99 8.23
CA ARG A 80 15.78 17.68 7.31
C ARG A 80 14.46 18.11 7.99
N CYS A 81 14.23 17.67 9.22
CA CYS A 81 13.03 17.98 10.00
C CYS A 81 13.34 18.02 11.50
N ASP A 82 12.45 18.62 12.28
CA ASP A 82 12.59 18.69 13.74
C ASP A 82 12.20 17.36 14.39
N ALA A 83 11.26 16.63 13.77
CA ALA A 83 10.81 15.32 14.23
C ALA A 83 10.23 14.50 13.09
N VAL A 84 10.34 13.17 13.18
CA VAL A 84 9.74 12.23 12.21
C VAL A 84 8.42 11.69 12.77
N PHE A 85 7.37 11.72 11.94
CA PHE A 85 6.06 11.16 12.27
C PHE A 85 6.05 9.65 11.99
N VAL A 86 5.83 8.87 13.03
CA VAL A 86 5.76 7.41 12.95
C VAL A 86 4.49 6.94 13.67
N PRO A 87 3.36 6.83 12.96
CA PRO A 87 2.10 6.40 13.56
C PRO A 87 2.07 4.89 13.81
N CYS A 88 1.28 4.52 14.80
CA CYS A 88 0.99 3.16 15.19
C CYS A 88 -0.49 2.85 14.86
N TYR A 89 -0.74 1.90 13.95
CA TYR A 89 -2.07 1.46 13.57
C TYR A 89 -2.28 0.01 14.01
N ALA A 90 -3.28 -0.23 14.84
CA ALA A 90 -3.46 -1.53 15.48
C ALA A 90 -4.55 -2.38 14.82
N SER A 91 -5.81 -2.01 14.95
CA SER A 91 -6.93 -2.87 14.55
C SER A 91 -8.01 -2.14 13.76
N CYS A 92 -8.96 -2.89 13.24
CA CYS A 92 -10.25 -2.37 12.78
C CYS A 92 -11.42 -2.98 13.56
N ASP A 93 -11.21 -4.08 14.25
CA ASP A 93 -12.15 -4.71 15.18
C ASP A 93 -11.40 -5.61 16.17
N MET A 94 -12.12 -6.42 16.96
CA MET A 94 -11.53 -7.30 17.99
C MET A 94 -10.62 -8.42 17.42
N HIS A 95 -10.76 -8.78 16.13
CA HIS A 95 -10.10 -9.93 15.53
C HIS A 95 -9.25 -9.58 14.31
N ARG A 96 -9.36 -8.35 13.80
CA ARG A 96 -8.74 -7.93 12.55
C ARG A 96 -7.99 -6.64 12.74
N GLY A 97 -6.82 -6.59 12.13
CA GLY A 97 -5.95 -5.43 12.27
C GLY A 97 -4.90 -5.35 11.17
N PHE A 98 -3.94 -4.51 11.44
CA PHE A 98 -2.75 -4.41 10.61
C PHE A 98 -1.70 -5.44 11.06
N CYS A 99 -0.71 -5.68 10.21
CA CYS A 99 0.47 -6.45 10.58
C CYS A 99 1.14 -5.83 11.84
N THR A 100 1.69 -6.66 12.70
CA THR A 100 2.35 -6.23 13.96
C THR A 100 3.48 -5.22 13.74
N LYS A 101 4.07 -5.16 12.54
CA LYS A 101 5.07 -4.14 12.19
C LYS A 101 4.50 -2.73 12.28
N PHE A 102 3.24 -2.51 11.86
CA PHE A 102 2.60 -1.19 11.99
C PHE A 102 2.32 -0.78 13.44
N GLN A 103 2.24 -1.75 14.33
CA GLN A 103 2.06 -1.48 15.77
C GLN A 103 3.40 -1.18 16.47
N SER A 104 4.47 -1.86 16.06
CA SER A 104 5.78 -1.78 16.70
C SER A 104 6.74 -0.76 16.05
N MET A 105 6.38 -0.17 14.92
CA MET A 105 7.29 0.68 14.13
C MET A 105 7.79 1.90 14.91
N THR A 106 6.92 2.54 15.70
CA THR A 106 7.30 3.69 16.53
C THR A 106 8.41 3.32 17.53
N ASP A 107 8.28 2.17 18.20
CA ASP A 107 9.26 1.73 19.18
C ASP A 107 10.55 1.26 18.50
N LEU A 108 10.43 0.62 17.34
CA LEU A 108 11.57 0.24 16.52
C LEU A 108 12.41 1.46 16.15
N VAL A 109 11.77 2.51 15.61
CA VAL A 109 12.48 3.76 15.25
C VAL A 109 13.09 4.42 16.47
N ARG A 110 12.36 4.56 17.57
CA ARG A 110 12.89 5.14 18.81
C ARG A 110 14.11 4.41 19.35
N ASN A 111 14.08 3.08 19.35
CA ASN A 111 15.16 2.27 19.87
C ASN A 111 16.38 2.23 18.94
N THR A 112 16.17 2.30 17.62
CA THR A 112 17.26 2.31 16.64
C THR A 112 17.98 3.66 16.60
N PHE A 113 17.22 4.76 16.53
CA PHE A 113 17.79 6.09 16.30
C PHE A 113 18.03 6.91 17.57
N ARG A 114 17.40 6.53 18.68
CA ARG A 114 17.62 7.13 20.02
C ARG A 114 17.69 8.67 20.01
N THR A 115 18.91 9.22 20.08
CA THR A 115 19.16 10.67 20.12
C THR A 115 19.37 11.30 18.75
N GLU A 116 19.43 10.50 17.68
CA GLU A 116 19.67 11.01 16.32
C GLU A 116 18.47 11.79 15.77
N LEU A 117 17.25 11.47 16.24
CA LEU A 117 16.02 12.16 15.83
C LEU A 117 14.93 12.13 16.91
N ARG A 118 14.00 13.09 16.83
CA ARG A 118 12.77 13.06 17.64
C ARG A 118 11.68 12.32 16.88
N VAL A 119 10.83 11.58 17.60
CA VAL A 119 9.73 10.80 17.02
C VAL A 119 8.39 11.31 17.52
N ILE A 120 7.54 11.73 16.60
CA ILE A 120 6.11 11.97 16.85
C ILE A 120 5.36 10.67 16.65
N SER A 121 4.69 10.18 17.67
CA SER A 121 3.83 9.00 17.58
C SER A 121 2.36 9.37 17.69
N LEU A 122 1.54 8.60 16.98
CA LEU A 122 0.09 8.63 17.07
C LEU A 122 -0.39 7.19 17.17
N LEU A 123 -1.18 6.85 18.16
CA LEU A 123 -1.82 5.54 18.25
C LEU A 123 -3.25 5.61 17.72
N VAL A 124 -3.52 4.84 16.67
CA VAL A 124 -4.86 4.56 16.16
C VAL A 124 -5.20 3.13 16.52
N GLU A 125 -5.91 2.95 17.63
CA GLU A 125 -6.25 1.63 18.15
C GLU A 125 -7.22 0.88 17.24
N ASN A 126 -8.23 1.60 16.74
CA ASN A 126 -9.25 1.04 15.85
C ASN A 126 -9.60 2.04 14.74
N VAL A 127 -9.22 1.72 13.49
CA VAL A 127 -9.47 2.60 12.34
C VAL A 127 -10.95 2.72 11.99
N SER A 128 -11.79 1.77 12.40
CA SER A 128 -13.24 1.83 12.18
C SER A 128 -13.95 2.74 13.19
N ASP A 129 -13.30 3.05 14.33
CA ASP A 129 -13.81 4.04 15.29
C ASP A 129 -13.29 5.44 14.95
N ILE A 130 -14.02 6.14 14.07
CA ILE A 130 -13.66 7.49 13.65
C ILE A 130 -13.66 8.49 14.80
N LYS A 131 -14.42 8.24 15.89
CA LYS A 131 -14.45 9.15 17.05
C LYS A 131 -13.19 8.99 17.87
N ALA A 132 -12.75 7.76 18.11
CA ALA A 132 -11.50 7.46 18.80
C ALA A 132 -10.30 7.96 17.97
N THR A 133 -10.30 7.74 16.66
CA THR A 133 -9.28 8.27 15.75
C THR A 133 -9.24 9.81 15.80
N GLN A 134 -10.38 10.49 15.74
CA GLN A 134 -10.42 11.95 15.90
C GLN A 134 -9.86 12.40 17.25
N ALA A 135 -10.16 11.68 18.34
CA ALA A 135 -9.67 12.02 19.68
C ALA A 135 -8.13 11.94 19.72
N ALA A 136 -7.53 10.90 19.14
CA ALA A 136 -6.09 10.74 19.06
C ALA A 136 -5.41 11.88 18.24
N PHE A 137 -5.96 12.25 17.08
CA PHE A 137 -5.45 13.36 16.30
C PHE A 137 -5.61 14.69 17.02
N VAL A 138 -6.73 14.91 17.73
CA VAL A 138 -6.96 16.13 18.52
C VAL A 138 -5.95 16.24 19.65
N GLU A 139 -5.66 15.16 20.36
CA GLU A 139 -4.63 15.12 21.39
C GLU A 139 -3.24 15.43 20.80
N LEU A 140 -2.90 14.84 19.67
CA LEU A 140 -1.66 15.14 18.97
C LEU A 140 -1.56 16.62 18.59
N GLY A 141 -2.62 17.22 18.04
CA GLY A 141 -2.66 18.64 17.69
C GLY A 141 -2.46 19.54 18.90
N GLN A 142 -3.05 19.20 20.05
CA GLN A 142 -2.84 19.94 21.30
C GLN A 142 -1.39 19.82 21.79
N ARG A 143 -0.75 18.67 21.67
CA ARG A 143 0.67 18.47 21.97
C ARG A 143 1.59 19.29 21.07
N LEU A 144 1.18 19.51 19.82
CA LEU A 144 1.87 20.36 18.83
C LEU A 144 1.60 21.86 19.03
N GLY A 145 0.86 22.25 20.09
CA GLY A 145 0.60 23.64 20.47
C GLY A 145 -0.71 24.23 19.93
N ALA A 146 -1.50 23.46 19.19
CA ALA A 146 -2.79 23.95 18.68
C ALA A 146 -3.90 23.83 19.74
N SER A 147 -4.92 24.68 19.64
CA SER A 147 -6.11 24.54 20.45
C SER A 147 -6.92 23.30 20.06
N ARG A 148 -7.77 22.82 20.97
CA ARG A 148 -8.69 21.70 20.70
C ARG A 148 -9.62 22.00 19.50
N LYS A 149 -10.01 23.25 19.31
CA LYS A 149 -10.89 23.66 18.21
C LYS A 149 -10.15 23.57 16.86
N GLU A 150 -8.94 24.11 16.80
CA GLU A 150 -8.07 24.03 15.62
C GLU A 150 -7.74 22.58 15.27
N SER A 151 -7.33 21.76 16.25
CA SER A 151 -7.03 20.34 16.04
C SER A 151 -8.23 19.55 15.50
N LYS A 152 -9.46 19.83 16.01
CA LYS A 152 -10.68 19.22 15.46
C LYS A 152 -10.97 19.69 14.03
N HIS A 153 -10.73 20.95 13.72
CA HIS A 153 -10.92 21.50 12.37
C HIS A 153 -9.94 20.84 11.41
N ALA A 154 -8.66 20.82 11.74
CA ALA A 154 -7.59 20.20 10.96
C ALA A 154 -7.88 18.73 10.67
N PHE A 155 -8.33 17.94 11.67
CA PHE A 155 -8.69 16.55 11.44
C PHE A 155 -9.88 16.38 10.46
N LYS A 156 -10.92 17.22 10.57
CA LYS A 156 -12.07 17.16 9.66
C LYS A 156 -11.67 17.50 8.21
N GLU A 157 -10.80 18.49 8.05
CA GLU A 157 -10.25 18.86 6.74
C GLU A 157 -9.41 17.72 6.16
N ALA A 158 -8.51 17.17 6.94
CA ALA A 158 -7.67 16.04 6.57
C ALA A 158 -8.47 14.79 6.18
N LEU A 159 -9.51 14.47 6.95
CA LEU A 159 -10.39 13.33 6.65
C LEU A 159 -11.17 13.55 5.34
N ARG A 160 -11.60 14.79 5.06
CA ARG A 160 -12.26 15.13 3.80
C ARG A 160 -11.31 14.97 2.62
N ALA A 161 -10.10 15.51 2.74
CA ALA A 161 -9.08 15.41 1.70
C ALA A 161 -8.71 13.93 1.40
N GLN A 162 -8.56 13.11 2.43
CA GLN A 162 -8.29 11.68 2.26
C GLN A 162 -9.42 10.95 1.53
N LYS A 163 -10.68 11.19 1.93
CA LYS A 163 -11.84 10.58 1.26
C LYS A 163 -11.97 11.01 -0.20
N GLU A 164 -11.64 12.25 -0.51
CA GLU A 164 -11.64 12.73 -1.88
C GLU A 164 -10.55 12.05 -2.70
N ALA A 165 -9.33 11.93 -2.16
CA ALA A 165 -8.23 11.22 -2.81
C ALA A 165 -8.56 9.73 -3.06
N ASP A 166 -9.09 9.03 -2.04
CA ASP A 166 -9.52 7.63 -2.17
C ASP A 166 -10.61 7.49 -3.25
N GLY A 167 -11.59 8.40 -3.27
CA GLY A 167 -12.66 8.41 -4.28
C GLY A 167 -12.13 8.64 -5.70
N GLN A 168 -11.16 9.53 -5.87
CA GLN A 168 -10.51 9.79 -7.16
C GLN A 168 -9.70 8.57 -7.64
N GLN A 169 -9.04 7.85 -6.74
CA GLN A 169 -8.33 6.61 -7.09
C GLN A 169 -9.31 5.53 -7.58
N ALA A 170 -10.37 5.27 -6.82
CA ALA A 170 -11.39 4.30 -7.22
C ALA A 170 -12.05 4.68 -8.55
N GLN A 171 -12.33 5.97 -8.78
CA GLN A 171 -12.93 6.43 -10.03
C GLN A 171 -12.00 6.21 -11.23
N ARG A 172 -10.70 6.52 -11.11
CA ARG A 172 -9.72 6.25 -12.18
C ARG A 172 -9.72 4.78 -12.58
N GLN A 173 -9.75 3.87 -11.61
CA GLN A 173 -9.79 2.44 -11.89
C GLN A 173 -11.11 2.01 -12.55
N GLU A 174 -12.25 2.54 -12.11
CA GLU A 174 -13.53 2.29 -12.76
C GLU A 174 -13.55 2.78 -14.22
N ASP A 175 -12.92 3.91 -14.51
CA ASP A 175 -12.85 4.46 -15.87
C ASP A 175 -11.96 3.58 -16.78
N VAL A 176 -10.86 3.03 -16.24
CA VAL A 176 -10.04 2.05 -16.96
C VAL A 176 -10.84 0.77 -17.24
N LEU A 177 -11.60 0.27 -16.28
CA LEU A 177 -12.46 -0.92 -16.47
C LEU A 177 -13.51 -0.69 -17.56
N LYS A 178 -14.17 0.46 -17.59
CA LYS A 178 -15.12 0.82 -18.65
C LYS A 178 -14.46 0.83 -20.02
N LEU A 179 -13.26 1.44 -20.13
CA LEU A 179 -12.50 1.44 -21.36
C LEU A 179 -12.17 0.00 -21.82
N MET A 180 -11.78 -0.87 -20.89
CA MET A 180 -11.52 -2.28 -21.20
C MET A 180 -12.77 -3.03 -21.65
N ASP A 181 -13.94 -2.74 -21.11
CA ASP A 181 -15.21 -3.32 -21.54
C ASP A 181 -15.62 -2.85 -22.95
N GLU A 182 -15.33 -1.58 -23.29
CA GLU A 182 -15.52 -1.07 -24.66
C GLU A 182 -14.62 -1.83 -25.63
N TYR A 183 -13.35 -2.03 -25.32
CA TYR A 183 -12.42 -2.82 -26.13
C TYR A 183 -12.90 -4.26 -26.31
N ARG A 184 -13.34 -4.94 -25.26
CA ARG A 184 -13.92 -6.30 -25.34
C ARG A 184 -15.15 -6.35 -26.24
N SER A 185 -16.00 -5.33 -26.19
CA SER A 185 -17.17 -5.21 -27.05
C SER A 185 -16.80 -5.07 -28.53
N ILE A 186 -15.67 -4.40 -28.84
CA ILE A 186 -15.14 -4.29 -30.20
C ILE A 186 -14.64 -5.66 -30.67
N VAL A 187 -13.87 -6.37 -29.84
CA VAL A 187 -13.35 -7.71 -30.17
C VAL A 187 -14.49 -8.72 -30.37
N ALA A 188 -15.53 -8.65 -29.57
CA ALA A 188 -16.70 -9.53 -29.71
C ALA A 188 -17.40 -9.37 -31.06
N LYS A 189 -17.33 -8.16 -31.68
CA LYS A 189 -17.89 -7.88 -33.00
C LYS A 189 -16.91 -8.21 -34.14
N ASP A 190 -15.64 -8.07 -33.90
CA ASP A 190 -14.55 -8.30 -34.87
C ASP A 190 -13.37 -8.98 -34.19
N PRO A 191 -13.35 -10.33 -34.12
CA PRO A 191 -12.29 -11.10 -33.46
C PRO A 191 -10.88 -10.84 -34.04
N ALA A 192 -10.77 -10.35 -35.30
CA ALA A 192 -9.46 -10.01 -35.87
C ALA A 192 -8.76 -8.84 -35.16
N ARG A 193 -9.51 -8.07 -34.38
CA ARG A 193 -8.99 -6.97 -33.55
C ARG A 193 -8.50 -7.40 -32.16
N ALA A 194 -8.58 -8.67 -31.81
CA ALA A 194 -8.18 -9.15 -30.48
C ALA A 194 -6.72 -8.80 -30.13
N GLU A 195 -5.82 -8.77 -31.13
CA GLU A 195 -4.41 -8.41 -30.94
C GLU A 195 -4.19 -6.90 -30.69
N GLN A 196 -5.16 -6.06 -31.02
CA GLN A 196 -5.08 -4.60 -30.85
C GLN A 196 -5.56 -4.13 -29.46
N VAL A 197 -6.12 -5.04 -28.67
CA VAL A 197 -6.66 -4.75 -27.35
C VAL A 197 -5.63 -5.12 -26.28
N PRO A 198 -5.24 -4.19 -25.39
CA PRO A 198 -4.30 -4.49 -24.31
C PRO A 198 -4.84 -5.59 -23.39
N LEU A 199 -3.94 -6.36 -22.80
CA LEU A 199 -4.29 -7.28 -21.70
C LEU A 199 -4.54 -6.49 -20.42
N SER A 200 -5.65 -6.75 -19.74
CA SER A 200 -5.92 -6.17 -18.44
C SER A 200 -5.31 -7.02 -17.33
N ILE A 201 -4.33 -6.48 -16.62
CA ILE A 201 -3.57 -7.19 -15.60
C ILE A 201 -3.84 -6.56 -14.23
N LEU A 202 -4.41 -7.33 -13.30
CA LEU A 202 -4.59 -6.89 -11.93
C LEU A 202 -3.30 -7.09 -11.13
N VAL A 203 -2.68 -6.00 -10.75
CA VAL A 203 -1.54 -5.97 -9.82
C VAL A 203 -2.06 -6.02 -8.40
N VAL A 204 -1.79 -7.11 -7.72
CA VAL A 204 -2.20 -7.36 -6.34
C VAL A 204 -0.98 -7.20 -5.45
N ALA A 205 -0.87 -6.05 -4.83
CA ALA A 205 0.22 -5.69 -3.95
C ALA A 205 -0.27 -4.68 -2.91
N HIS A 206 0.40 -4.65 -1.77
CA HIS A 206 0.19 -3.54 -0.82
C HIS A 206 0.49 -2.19 -1.48
N PRO A 207 -0.21 -1.09 -1.13
CA PRO A 207 0.02 0.23 -1.76
C PRO A 207 1.49 0.65 -1.75
N TYR A 208 2.19 0.39 -0.65
CA TYR A 208 3.60 0.71 -0.48
C TYR A 208 4.57 -0.20 -1.27
N ILE A 209 4.06 -1.25 -1.92
CA ILE A 209 4.80 -2.05 -2.90
C ILE A 209 4.42 -1.60 -4.30
N ALA A 210 3.11 -1.51 -4.59
CA ALA A 210 2.58 -1.18 -5.91
C ALA A 210 3.06 0.18 -6.44
N PHE A 211 3.18 1.18 -5.57
CA PHE A 211 3.53 2.56 -5.95
C PHE A 211 4.95 2.97 -5.58
N ASP A 212 5.74 2.10 -4.97
CA ASP A 212 7.15 2.36 -4.73
C ASP A 212 7.98 2.06 -5.98
N GLN A 213 8.75 3.07 -6.43
CA GLN A 213 9.53 3.01 -7.67
C GLN A 213 10.60 1.91 -7.63
N TYR A 214 11.19 1.68 -6.47
CA TYR A 214 12.22 0.65 -6.30
C TYR A 214 11.62 -0.76 -6.26
N MET A 215 10.46 -0.94 -5.61
CA MET A 215 9.86 -2.27 -5.46
C MET A 215 9.11 -2.73 -6.71
N ALA A 216 8.19 -1.94 -7.23
CA ALA A 216 7.34 -2.36 -8.36
C ALA A 216 7.52 -1.52 -9.64
N GLY A 217 8.28 -0.42 -9.60
CA GLY A 217 8.38 0.50 -10.73
C GLY A 217 8.84 -0.17 -12.03
N ASP A 218 9.81 -1.08 -11.98
CA ASP A 218 10.28 -1.81 -13.16
C ASP A 218 9.22 -2.79 -13.68
N ILE A 219 8.49 -3.45 -12.79
CA ILE A 219 7.40 -4.37 -13.16
C ILE A 219 6.29 -3.62 -13.89
N ILE A 220 5.87 -2.48 -13.34
CA ILE A 220 4.80 -1.67 -13.93
C ILE A 220 5.23 -1.09 -15.29
N ARG A 221 6.48 -0.61 -15.41
CA ARG A 221 7.03 -0.15 -16.70
C ARG A 221 7.06 -1.28 -17.72
N SER A 222 7.50 -2.47 -17.34
CA SER A 222 7.53 -3.64 -18.23
C SER A 222 6.14 -4.03 -18.70
N LEU A 223 5.12 -4.01 -17.83
CA LEU A 223 3.73 -4.26 -18.22
C LEU A 223 3.27 -3.26 -19.28
N THR A 224 3.58 -1.98 -19.11
CA THR A 224 3.23 -0.93 -20.09
C THR A 224 3.97 -1.13 -21.42
N GLN A 225 5.24 -1.53 -21.39
CA GLN A 225 6.02 -1.83 -22.59
C GLN A 225 5.51 -3.07 -23.32
N LEU A 226 4.94 -4.04 -22.60
CA LEU A 226 4.30 -5.22 -23.16
C LEU A 226 2.82 -4.97 -23.56
N GLU A 227 2.44 -3.70 -23.70
CA GLU A 227 1.10 -3.27 -24.11
C GLU A 227 -0.02 -3.82 -23.20
N CYS A 228 0.28 -3.98 -21.91
CA CYS A 228 -0.72 -4.35 -20.91
C CYS A 228 -1.29 -3.11 -20.22
N MET A 229 -2.55 -3.22 -19.79
CA MET A 229 -3.23 -2.22 -18.95
C MET A 229 -3.18 -2.69 -17.49
N PRO A 230 -2.31 -2.11 -16.64
CA PRO A 230 -2.27 -2.45 -15.23
C PRO A 230 -3.45 -1.84 -14.48
N LEU A 231 -4.13 -2.65 -13.68
CA LEU A 231 -5.12 -2.30 -12.68
C LEU A 231 -4.54 -2.59 -11.31
N PHE A 232 -4.87 -1.81 -10.29
CA PHE A 232 -4.29 -2.00 -8.97
C PHE A 232 -5.37 -2.43 -7.96
N ALA A 233 -5.19 -3.59 -7.34
CA ALA A 233 -6.11 -4.10 -6.33
C ALA A 233 -6.29 -3.14 -5.15
N CYS A 234 -5.25 -2.39 -4.79
CA CYS A 234 -5.27 -1.41 -3.72
C CYS A 234 -5.97 -0.08 -4.06
N GLU A 235 -6.39 0.14 -5.32
CA GLU A 235 -7.19 1.30 -5.74
C GLU A 235 -8.70 1.01 -5.78
N THR A 236 -9.12 -0.24 -5.56
CA THR A 236 -10.53 -0.59 -5.46
C THR A 236 -11.15 0.02 -4.19
N ASP A 237 -12.45 0.33 -4.23
CA ASP A 237 -13.18 0.81 -3.03
C ASP A 237 -12.93 -0.11 -1.83
N HIS A 238 -12.25 0.42 -0.83
CA HIS A 238 -11.80 -0.35 0.33
C HIS A 238 -12.94 -1.00 1.12
N ALA A 239 -14.09 -0.33 1.22
CA ALA A 239 -15.21 -0.85 1.98
C ALA A 239 -15.91 -2.00 1.22
N LYS A 240 -16.04 -1.87 -0.10
CA LYS A 240 -16.61 -2.92 -0.96
C LYS A 240 -15.69 -4.14 -1.01
N SER A 241 -14.40 -3.93 -1.25
CA SER A 241 -13.42 -5.02 -1.32
C SER A 241 -13.25 -5.73 0.03
N TYR A 242 -13.20 -4.98 1.14
CA TYR A 242 -13.20 -5.59 2.46
C TYR A 242 -14.42 -6.49 2.67
N LYS A 243 -15.64 -6.02 2.31
CA LYS A 243 -16.86 -6.82 2.40
C LYS A 243 -16.81 -8.07 1.51
N ALA A 244 -16.36 -7.93 0.27
CA ALA A 244 -16.24 -9.06 -0.65
C ALA A 244 -15.26 -10.13 -0.14
N SER A 245 -14.21 -9.74 0.57
CA SER A 245 -13.23 -10.67 1.14
C SER A 245 -13.79 -11.67 2.14
N LEU A 246 -14.97 -11.40 2.71
CA LEU A 246 -15.64 -12.32 3.65
C LEU A 246 -16.05 -13.62 2.97
N ASP A 247 -16.33 -13.60 1.67
CA ASP A 247 -16.63 -14.79 0.85
C ASP A 247 -15.40 -15.68 0.65
N PHE A 248 -14.21 -15.13 0.77
CA PHE A 248 -12.97 -15.89 0.70
C PHE A 248 -12.56 -16.48 2.06
N SER A 249 -12.60 -15.66 3.12
CA SER A 249 -12.23 -16.09 4.47
C SER A 249 -12.90 -15.23 5.54
N SER A 250 -13.58 -15.87 6.49
CA SER A 250 -14.13 -15.19 7.67
C SER A 250 -13.06 -14.86 8.74
N THR A 251 -11.92 -15.57 8.75
CA THR A 251 -10.94 -15.55 9.85
C THR A 251 -9.63 -14.82 9.52
N MET A 252 -9.38 -14.44 8.26
CA MET A 252 -8.16 -13.72 7.89
C MET A 252 -8.03 -12.42 8.70
N PRO A 253 -6.90 -12.20 9.41
CA PRO A 253 -6.79 -11.09 10.35
C PRO A 253 -6.34 -9.76 9.71
N TRP A 254 -5.68 -9.77 8.55
CA TRP A 254 -5.02 -8.57 8.01
C TRP A 254 -5.94 -7.76 7.09
N ILE A 255 -6.16 -6.49 7.44
CA ILE A 255 -7.08 -5.58 6.77
C ILE A 255 -6.70 -5.38 5.30
N ILE A 256 -5.44 -5.03 5.02
CA ILE A 256 -5.00 -4.71 3.66
C ILE A 256 -5.06 -5.97 2.78
N SER A 257 -4.60 -7.13 3.29
CA SER A 257 -4.71 -8.39 2.54
C SER A 257 -6.17 -8.75 2.25
N ARG A 258 -7.12 -8.45 3.15
CA ARG A 258 -8.55 -8.60 2.89
C ARG A 258 -9.03 -7.74 1.74
N GLU A 259 -8.65 -6.48 1.73
CA GLU A 259 -9.03 -5.56 0.65
C GLU A 259 -8.47 -6.02 -0.69
N LEU A 260 -7.22 -6.48 -0.72
CA LEU A 260 -6.60 -7.02 -1.94
C LEU A 260 -7.34 -8.26 -2.45
N ILE A 261 -7.66 -9.20 -1.58
CA ILE A 261 -8.44 -10.40 -1.95
C ILE A 261 -9.84 -10.03 -2.41
N GLY A 262 -10.51 -9.13 -1.70
CA GLY A 262 -11.83 -8.67 -2.10
C GLY A 262 -11.82 -7.99 -3.47
N SER A 263 -10.78 -7.23 -3.79
CA SER A 263 -10.57 -6.67 -5.12
C SER A 263 -10.44 -7.75 -6.18
N ILE A 264 -9.69 -8.83 -5.93
CA ILE A 264 -9.61 -9.98 -6.84
C ILE A 264 -11.00 -10.56 -7.08
N LEU A 265 -11.78 -10.82 -6.02
CA LEU A 265 -13.13 -11.40 -6.15
C LEU A 265 -14.08 -10.52 -6.96
N MET A 266 -13.95 -9.19 -6.85
CA MET A 266 -14.76 -8.23 -7.59
C MET A 266 -14.35 -8.12 -9.06
N LEU A 267 -13.08 -8.31 -9.38
CA LEU A 267 -12.51 -7.98 -10.70
C LEU A 267 -12.10 -9.20 -11.53
N LYS A 268 -12.00 -10.41 -10.96
CA LYS A 268 -11.42 -11.60 -11.63
C LYS A 268 -12.09 -11.95 -12.95
N ASP A 269 -13.36 -11.65 -13.13
CA ASP A 269 -14.12 -11.93 -14.36
C ASP A 269 -14.00 -10.80 -15.40
N GLN A 270 -13.29 -9.72 -15.05
CA GLN A 270 -13.09 -8.53 -15.86
C GLN A 270 -11.61 -8.31 -16.25
N ILE A 271 -10.74 -9.27 -15.96
CA ILE A 271 -9.28 -9.15 -16.18
C ILE A 271 -8.75 -10.38 -16.89
N ASP A 272 -7.60 -10.25 -17.54
CA ASP A 272 -6.96 -11.33 -18.27
C ASP A 272 -5.94 -12.10 -17.42
N GLY A 273 -5.38 -11.46 -16.38
CA GLY A 273 -4.40 -12.08 -15.50
C GLY A 273 -4.20 -11.33 -14.19
N ILE A 274 -3.61 -12.01 -13.23
CA ILE A 274 -3.25 -11.46 -11.91
C ILE A 274 -1.75 -11.57 -11.72
N ILE A 275 -1.14 -10.51 -11.19
CA ILE A 275 0.24 -10.52 -10.71
C ILE A 275 0.23 -10.18 -9.22
N LEU A 276 0.60 -11.15 -8.40
CA LEU A 276 0.85 -10.94 -6.97
C LEU A 276 2.27 -10.41 -6.81
N ILE A 277 2.45 -9.34 -6.05
CA ILE A 277 3.77 -8.79 -5.74
C ILE A 277 3.89 -8.63 -4.23
N SER A 278 4.84 -9.35 -3.64
CA SER A 278 5.11 -9.33 -2.20
C SER A 278 6.57 -9.03 -1.89
N ALA A 279 6.83 -8.47 -0.71
CA ALA A 279 8.16 -8.11 -0.23
C ALA A 279 8.70 -9.17 0.73
N PHE A 280 9.80 -9.83 0.39
CA PHE A 280 10.44 -10.87 1.24
C PHE A 280 11.01 -10.28 2.53
N PRO A 281 10.94 -10.98 3.67
CA PRO A 281 10.06 -12.09 4.04
C PRO A 281 8.77 -11.60 4.72
N CYS A 282 7.74 -11.24 3.95
CA CYS A 282 6.46 -10.82 4.51
C CYS A 282 5.63 -12.03 4.95
N GLY A 283 5.38 -12.19 6.25
CA GLY A 283 4.57 -13.31 6.78
C GLY A 283 3.11 -13.28 6.33
N PRO A 284 2.38 -12.16 6.46
CA PRO A 284 1.04 -12.03 5.92
C PRO A 284 0.92 -12.40 4.44
N ASP A 285 1.79 -11.84 3.59
CA ASP A 285 1.72 -12.09 2.14
C ASP A 285 2.05 -13.54 1.80
N SER A 286 3.02 -14.16 2.47
CA SER A 286 3.33 -15.58 2.25
C SER A 286 2.12 -16.49 2.45
N MET A 287 1.27 -16.18 3.45
CA MET A 287 0.03 -16.94 3.71
C MET A 287 -1.08 -16.58 2.72
N THR A 288 -1.24 -15.28 2.40
CA THR A 288 -2.34 -14.82 1.54
C THR A 288 -2.09 -15.16 0.08
N ASP A 289 -0.86 -15.05 -0.41
CA ASP A 289 -0.49 -15.41 -1.77
C ASP A 289 -0.70 -16.91 -2.04
N ASP A 290 -0.27 -17.77 -1.10
CA ASP A 290 -0.53 -19.21 -1.20
C ASP A 290 -2.03 -19.53 -1.23
N ALA A 291 -2.82 -18.88 -0.37
CA ALA A 291 -4.27 -19.05 -0.35
C ALA A 291 -4.92 -18.56 -1.66
N ILE A 292 -4.50 -17.42 -2.20
CA ILE A 292 -4.97 -16.90 -3.50
C ILE A 292 -4.64 -17.89 -4.61
N MET A 293 -3.39 -18.35 -4.70
CA MET A 293 -2.94 -19.30 -5.71
C MET A 293 -3.73 -20.61 -5.68
N ARG A 294 -4.16 -21.06 -4.50
CA ARG A 294 -4.92 -22.30 -4.31
C ARG A 294 -6.42 -22.14 -4.54
N CYS A 295 -7.00 -21.01 -4.19
CA CYS A 295 -8.45 -20.85 -4.10
C CYS A 295 -9.04 -20.05 -5.26
N ILE A 296 -8.32 -19.09 -5.84
CA ILE A 296 -8.80 -18.31 -6.98
C ILE A 296 -8.68 -19.17 -8.25
N ARG A 297 -9.77 -19.24 -9.00
CA ARG A 297 -9.89 -20.02 -10.24
C ARG A 297 -10.40 -19.13 -11.37
N GLY A 298 -10.19 -19.59 -12.61
CA GLY A 298 -10.71 -18.94 -13.81
C GLY A 298 -9.83 -17.84 -14.39
N VAL A 299 -8.79 -17.40 -13.65
CA VAL A 299 -7.85 -16.38 -14.10
C VAL A 299 -6.41 -16.84 -13.82
N PRO A 300 -5.47 -16.71 -14.78
CA PRO A 300 -4.07 -17.03 -14.57
C PRO A 300 -3.42 -16.10 -13.54
N ILE A 301 -2.51 -16.63 -12.73
CA ILE A 301 -1.85 -15.90 -11.64
C ILE A 301 -0.34 -16.11 -11.74
N LEU A 302 0.41 -15.00 -11.75
CA LEU A 302 1.86 -14.96 -11.56
C LEU A 302 2.16 -14.42 -10.15
N ASN A 303 2.97 -15.15 -9.37
CA ASN A 303 3.45 -14.67 -8.07
C ASN A 303 4.91 -14.22 -8.17
N LEU A 304 5.19 -12.96 -7.82
CA LEU A 304 6.50 -12.34 -7.80
C LEU A 304 6.85 -11.92 -6.36
N MET A 305 7.98 -12.39 -5.87
CA MET A 305 8.53 -11.99 -4.58
C MET A 305 9.74 -11.08 -4.81
N ILE A 306 9.74 -9.91 -4.19
CA ILE A 306 10.81 -8.91 -4.30
C ILE A 306 11.65 -8.97 -3.03
N ASP A 307 12.96 -9.04 -3.22
CA ASP A 307 13.97 -8.96 -2.17
C ASP A 307 14.96 -7.84 -2.51
N ALA A 308 15.69 -7.38 -1.50
CA ALA A 308 16.77 -6.40 -1.67
C ALA A 308 17.88 -6.84 -2.64
N GLN A 309 18.02 -8.15 -2.85
CA GLN A 309 19.00 -8.76 -3.74
C GLN A 309 18.40 -9.26 -5.06
N THR A 310 17.09 -9.08 -5.27
CA THR A 310 16.41 -9.59 -6.45
C THR A 310 16.88 -8.80 -7.68
N GLY A 311 17.54 -9.50 -8.61
CA GLY A 311 17.90 -8.93 -9.91
C GLY A 311 16.67 -8.74 -10.80
N THR A 312 16.62 -7.66 -11.56
CA THR A 312 15.49 -7.33 -12.45
C THR A 312 15.30 -8.34 -13.59
N ALA A 313 16.39 -8.94 -14.10
CA ALA A 313 16.36 -9.84 -15.24
C ALA A 313 15.47 -11.09 -15.03
N GLY A 314 15.54 -11.72 -13.87
CA GLY A 314 14.70 -12.90 -13.57
C GLY A 314 13.20 -12.56 -13.45
N ILE A 315 12.87 -11.38 -12.96
CA ILE A 315 11.50 -10.88 -12.89
C ILE A 315 10.97 -10.60 -14.30
N GLN A 316 11.77 -9.92 -15.13
CA GLN A 316 11.39 -9.56 -16.49
C GLN A 316 11.07 -10.79 -17.33
N THR A 317 11.93 -11.81 -17.33
CA THR A 317 11.69 -13.06 -18.08
C THR A 317 10.39 -13.77 -17.65
N ARG A 318 10.11 -13.79 -16.34
CA ARG A 318 8.86 -14.38 -15.82
C ARG A 318 7.63 -13.58 -16.25
N LEU A 319 7.74 -12.27 -16.26
CA LEU A 319 6.68 -11.36 -16.69
C LEU A 319 6.38 -11.53 -18.18
N GLU A 320 7.42 -11.48 -19.04
CA GLU A 320 7.30 -11.71 -20.47
C GLU A 320 6.66 -13.06 -20.78
N SER A 321 7.16 -14.14 -20.16
CA SER A 321 6.59 -15.49 -20.33
C SER A 321 5.12 -15.56 -19.91
N PHE A 322 4.74 -14.87 -18.83
CA PHE A 322 3.36 -14.82 -18.37
C PHE A 322 2.45 -14.11 -19.36
N ILE A 323 2.88 -12.97 -19.89
CA ILE A 323 2.12 -12.20 -20.88
C ILE A 323 2.00 -12.98 -22.19
N ASP A 324 3.07 -13.64 -22.66
CA ASP A 324 3.04 -14.50 -23.84
C ASP A 324 2.01 -15.63 -23.70
N ILE A 325 1.94 -16.26 -22.53
CA ILE A 325 0.94 -17.30 -22.25
C ILE A 325 -0.48 -16.73 -22.34
N LEU A 326 -0.75 -15.55 -21.75
CA LEU A 326 -2.06 -14.90 -21.82
C LEU A 326 -2.45 -14.54 -23.26
N GLN A 327 -1.51 -13.98 -24.04
CA GLN A 327 -1.73 -13.68 -25.45
C GLN A 327 -2.03 -14.94 -26.25
N PHE A 328 -1.28 -16.03 -26.01
CA PHE A 328 -1.49 -17.32 -26.67
C PHE A 328 -2.88 -17.89 -26.33
N GLN A 329 -3.30 -17.83 -25.05
CA GLN A 329 -4.66 -18.25 -24.66
C GLN A 329 -5.75 -17.42 -25.33
N ARG A 330 -5.58 -16.11 -25.42
CA ARG A 330 -6.53 -15.21 -26.11
C ARG A 330 -6.72 -15.57 -27.58
N ARG A 331 -5.68 -16.09 -28.25
CA ARG A 331 -5.72 -16.55 -29.66
C ARG A 331 -6.31 -17.96 -29.83
N GLY A 332 -6.87 -18.57 -28.77
CA GLY A 332 -7.43 -19.91 -28.81
C GLY A 332 -6.40 -21.04 -28.60
N GLY A 333 -5.23 -20.71 -28.02
CA GLY A 333 -4.24 -21.68 -27.57
C GLY A 333 -4.78 -22.57 -26.44
N TYR A 334 -3.92 -23.44 -25.85
CA TYR A 334 -4.35 -24.42 -24.87
C TYR A 334 -5.19 -23.82 -23.75
N ILE A 335 -6.48 -24.15 -23.74
CA ILE A 335 -7.37 -23.93 -22.60
C ILE A 335 -7.12 -25.07 -21.64
N ARG A 336 -6.61 -24.77 -20.44
CA ARG A 336 -6.49 -25.78 -19.39
C ARG A 336 -7.89 -26.27 -19.05
N ALA A 337 -8.20 -27.53 -19.38
CA ALA A 337 -9.46 -28.13 -18.95
C ALA A 337 -9.58 -27.98 -17.44
N GLU A 338 -10.69 -27.41 -16.97
CA GLU A 338 -11.01 -27.34 -15.54
C GLU A 338 -11.00 -28.76 -14.97
N ARG A 339 -10.15 -29.00 -13.96
CA ARG A 339 -10.17 -30.21 -13.15
C ARG A 339 -10.92 -29.94 -11.86
#